data_09273b55e6a427dd9b6d4acef0554deb
#
_entry.id   09273b55e6a427dd9b6d4acef0554deb
#
_cell.length_a   1.000
_cell.length_b   1.000
_cell.length_c   1.000
_cell.angle_alpha   90.00
_cell.angle_beta   90.00
_cell.angle_gamma   90.00
#
_symmetry.space_group_name_H-M   'P 1'
#
loop_
_entity.id
_entity.type
_entity.pdbx_description
1 polymer ?
#
loop_
_entity_poly.entity_id
_entity_poly.type
_entity_poly.pdbx_seq_one_letter_code
_entity_poly.pdbx_strand_id
1 'polypeptide(L)'
;MAEKYENQEHQKPVGKMSAEEMGIFLEKGYTLRLACLKPNGDPFVVPCWHHWENKSECDRGSGCDCINGCFWVIPRSRSKWAEYLKNDPRCSWVIDDDQTMEKILCEGVAELVEESVVNGKWVGIAEKMAVRYLGPDGPTYLVPTLNQPRWLFRLRPTKLRSWQGVGWAKSYWVKETGGPSWKEAHNLA
;
A
#
# COMPACT_ATOMS: atom_id res chain seq x y z
N MET A 1 16.96 -5.38 -19.80
CA MET A 1 15.95 -4.53 -19.08
C MET A 1 14.97 -3.85 -20.03
N ALA A 2 15.40 -3.35 -21.19
CA ALA A 2 14.51 -2.70 -22.18
C ALA A 2 13.43 -3.66 -22.76
N GLU A 3 13.78 -4.88 -23.11
CA GLU A 3 12.85 -5.90 -23.63
C GLU A 3 11.68 -6.23 -22.68
N LYS A 4 11.92 -6.15 -21.36
CA LYS A 4 10.90 -6.42 -20.35
C LYS A 4 9.77 -5.39 -20.35
N TYR A 5 10.04 -4.17 -20.80
CA TYR A 5 9.05 -3.09 -20.84
C TYR A 5 8.37 -2.95 -22.21
N GLU A 6 9.00 -3.39 -23.29
CA GLU A 6 8.42 -3.30 -24.65
C GLU A 6 7.18 -4.18 -24.83
N ASN A 7 7.14 -5.36 -24.20
CA ASN A 7 6.00 -6.28 -24.32
C ASN A 7 4.77 -5.90 -23.48
N GLN A 8 4.87 -4.92 -22.58
CA GLN A 8 3.75 -4.49 -21.74
C GLN A 8 3.00 -3.27 -22.31
N GLU A 9 3.53 -2.63 -23.35
CA GLU A 9 2.99 -1.37 -23.89
C GLU A 9 1.60 -1.45 -24.52
N HIS A 10 1.12 -2.63 -24.88
CA HIS A 10 -0.12 -2.77 -25.66
C HIS A 10 -1.35 -3.23 -24.87
N GLN A 11 -1.23 -3.48 -23.54
CA GLN A 11 -2.29 -4.18 -22.81
C GLN A 11 -2.89 -3.44 -21.60
N LYS A 12 -2.30 -2.36 -21.10
CA LYS A 12 -2.85 -1.63 -19.95
C LYS A 12 -2.94 -0.13 -20.20
N PRO A 13 -4.04 0.51 -19.79
CA PRO A 13 -4.13 1.96 -19.84
C PRO A 13 -3.05 2.60 -18.96
N VAL A 14 -2.52 3.74 -19.43
CA VAL A 14 -1.55 4.55 -18.65
C VAL A 14 -2.32 5.64 -17.90
N GLY A 15 -2.08 5.78 -16.62
CA GLY A 15 -2.65 6.86 -15.83
C GLY A 15 -3.30 6.41 -14.52
N LYS A 16 -4.33 7.11 -14.12
CA LYS A 16 -5.06 6.84 -12.89
C LYS A 16 -5.85 5.53 -13.01
N MET A 17 -5.78 4.68 -12.00
CA MET A 17 -6.61 3.49 -11.88
C MET A 17 -8.06 3.85 -11.55
N SER A 18 -9.01 3.12 -12.09
CA SER A 18 -10.40 3.08 -11.60
C SER A 18 -10.48 2.45 -10.19
N ALA A 19 -11.63 2.55 -9.54
CA ALA A 19 -11.86 1.91 -8.24
C ALA A 19 -11.75 0.38 -8.33
N GLU A 20 -12.23 -0.21 -9.43
CA GLU A 20 -12.16 -1.65 -9.71
C GLU A 20 -10.70 -2.10 -9.91
N GLU A 21 -9.94 -1.40 -10.74
CA GLU A 21 -8.51 -1.68 -10.98
C GLU A 21 -7.69 -1.57 -9.68
N MET A 22 -7.97 -0.56 -8.84
CA MET A 22 -7.35 -0.45 -7.51
C MET A 22 -7.68 -1.65 -6.62
N GLY A 23 -8.94 -2.11 -6.62
CA GLY A 23 -9.35 -3.30 -5.88
C GLY A 23 -8.55 -4.53 -6.31
N ILE A 24 -8.50 -4.80 -7.61
CA ILE A 24 -7.73 -5.91 -8.19
C ILE A 24 -6.24 -5.80 -7.83
N PHE A 25 -5.67 -4.60 -7.90
CA PHE A 25 -4.28 -4.38 -7.51
C PHE A 25 -4.02 -4.66 -6.03
N LEU A 26 -4.89 -4.20 -5.13
CA LEU A 26 -4.74 -4.36 -3.70
C LEU A 26 -4.93 -5.81 -3.22
N GLU A 27 -5.62 -6.64 -4.00
CA GLU A 27 -5.75 -8.08 -3.71
C GLU A 27 -4.47 -8.88 -4.03
N LYS A 28 -3.50 -8.32 -4.75
CA LYS A 28 -2.27 -9.03 -5.13
C LYS A 28 -1.25 -9.25 -3.99
N GLY A 29 -1.50 -8.76 -2.79
CA GLY A 29 -0.64 -9.00 -1.62
C GLY A 29 0.71 -8.28 -1.66
N TYR A 30 0.80 -7.13 -2.32
CA TYR A 30 2.01 -6.30 -2.28
C TYR A 30 2.21 -5.68 -0.91
N THR A 31 3.47 -5.54 -0.52
CA THR A 31 3.84 -4.97 0.77
C THR A 31 3.53 -3.47 0.82
N LEU A 32 2.84 -3.05 1.87
CA LEU A 32 2.63 -1.65 2.19
C LEU A 32 3.88 -1.09 2.88
N ARG A 33 4.40 0.03 2.39
CA ARG A 33 5.49 0.77 3.02
C ARG A 33 4.90 1.98 3.73
N LEU A 34 4.82 1.88 5.06
CA LEU A 34 4.23 2.89 5.94
C LEU A 34 5.31 3.84 6.44
N ALA A 35 5.09 5.14 6.23
CA ALA A 35 5.87 6.22 6.82
C ALA A 35 5.11 6.84 7.98
N CYS A 36 5.78 7.01 9.13
CA CYS A 36 5.27 7.70 10.32
C CYS A 36 6.38 8.54 10.95
N LEU A 37 6.06 9.27 12.00
CA LEU A 37 7.00 10.16 12.67
C LEU A 37 7.41 9.60 14.03
N LYS A 38 8.72 9.60 14.31
CA LYS A 38 9.25 9.37 15.65
C LYS A 38 8.91 10.53 16.58
N PRO A 39 9.03 10.36 17.92
CA PRO A 39 8.76 11.45 18.87
C PRO A 39 9.61 12.71 18.67
N ASN A 40 10.79 12.58 18.10
CA ASN A 40 11.68 13.71 17.78
C ASN A 40 11.39 14.36 16.40
N GLY A 41 10.34 13.90 15.71
CA GLY A 41 9.95 14.41 14.39
C GLY A 41 10.66 13.75 13.19
N ASP A 42 11.65 12.88 13.43
CA ASP A 42 12.30 12.17 12.33
C ASP A 42 11.33 11.22 11.60
N PRO A 43 11.40 11.12 10.28
CA PRO A 43 10.63 10.13 9.55
C PRO A 43 11.11 8.71 9.85
N PHE A 44 10.17 7.78 9.88
CA PHE A 44 10.42 6.35 10.01
C PHE A 44 9.59 5.60 8.98
N VAL A 45 10.19 4.63 8.29
CA VAL A 45 9.51 3.81 7.28
C VAL A 45 9.60 2.34 7.64
N VAL A 46 8.49 1.64 7.53
CA VAL A 46 8.43 0.19 7.79
C VAL A 46 7.62 -0.52 6.71
N PRO A 47 8.13 -1.62 6.14
CA PRO A 47 7.33 -2.52 5.30
C PRO A 47 6.44 -3.38 6.19
N CYS A 48 5.17 -3.53 5.85
CA CYS A 48 4.23 -4.36 6.59
C CYS A 48 3.16 -4.95 5.68
N TRP A 49 2.58 -6.06 6.12
CA TRP A 49 1.36 -6.57 5.54
C TRP A 49 0.20 -5.65 5.86
N HIS A 50 -0.77 -5.58 4.96
CA HIS A 50 -1.98 -4.82 5.14
C HIS A 50 -3.20 -5.63 4.69
N HIS A 51 -4.36 -5.26 5.20
CA HIS A 51 -5.64 -5.62 4.61
C HIS A 51 -6.30 -4.34 4.12
N TRP A 52 -6.79 -4.34 2.88
CA TRP A 52 -7.61 -3.25 2.36
C TRP A 52 -9.07 -3.66 2.45
N GLU A 53 -9.87 -2.74 2.93
CA GLU A 53 -11.31 -2.85 3.04
C GLU A 53 -11.93 -1.71 2.25
N ASN A 54 -12.70 -2.03 1.22
CA ASN A 54 -13.30 -1.00 0.39
C ASN A 54 -14.39 -0.23 1.19
N LYS A 55 -14.83 0.89 0.63
CA LYS A 55 -15.77 1.78 1.35
C LYS A 55 -17.11 1.10 1.64
N SER A 56 -17.56 0.18 0.79
CA SER A 56 -18.83 -0.55 0.98
C SER A 56 -18.77 -1.59 2.09
N GLU A 57 -17.58 -2.05 2.44
CA GLU A 57 -17.31 -3.04 3.49
C GLU A 57 -16.93 -2.40 4.82
N CYS A 58 -16.71 -1.07 4.84
CA CYS A 58 -16.32 -0.37 6.04
C CYS A 58 -17.40 -0.50 7.13
N ASP A 59 -17.00 -0.93 8.33
CA ASP A 59 -17.87 -1.12 9.50
C ASP A 59 -18.59 0.15 9.97
N ARG A 60 -18.16 1.33 9.53
CA ARG A 60 -18.83 2.63 9.78
C ARG A 60 -20.00 2.91 8.82
N GLY A 61 -20.25 2.02 7.85
CA GLY A 61 -21.34 2.18 6.89
C GLY A 61 -21.29 3.52 6.15
N SER A 62 -22.46 4.15 5.97
CA SER A 62 -22.56 5.45 5.26
C SER A 62 -21.85 6.62 5.96
N GLY A 63 -21.51 6.49 7.24
CA GLY A 63 -20.73 7.47 8.01
C GLY A 63 -19.21 7.38 7.82
N CYS A 64 -18.72 6.46 6.99
CA CYS A 64 -17.29 6.35 6.69
C CYS A 64 -16.83 7.51 5.81
N ASP A 65 -15.91 8.31 6.34
CA ASP A 65 -15.24 9.40 5.64
C ASP A 65 -13.99 8.97 4.85
N CYS A 66 -13.73 7.66 4.78
CA CYS A 66 -12.60 7.11 4.04
C CYS A 66 -12.74 7.37 2.53
N ILE A 67 -11.67 7.84 1.92
CA ILE A 67 -11.57 7.96 0.46
C ILE A 67 -11.31 6.56 -0.12
N ASN A 68 -12.29 5.99 -0.80
CA ASN A 68 -12.23 4.69 -1.46
C ASN A 68 -11.96 3.47 -0.53
N GLY A 69 -12.10 3.63 0.80
CA GLY A 69 -11.87 2.55 1.76
C GLY A 69 -10.74 2.85 2.75
N CYS A 70 -10.36 1.86 3.54
CA CYS A 70 -9.32 1.98 4.55
C CYS A 70 -8.36 0.78 4.52
N PHE A 71 -7.21 0.96 5.17
CA PHE A 71 -6.19 -0.08 5.26
C PHE A 71 -6.00 -0.46 6.73
N TRP A 72 -5.79 -1.73 6.97
CA TRP A 72 -5.53 -2.27 8.29
C TRP A 72 -4.09 -2.73 8.41
N VAL A 73 -3.45 -2.41 9.52
CA VAL A 73 -2.11 -2.89 9.85
C VAL A 73 -2.09 -3.42 11.28
N ILE A 74 -1.28 -4.47 11.51
CA ILE A 74 -1.28 -5.24 12.76
C ILE A 74 0.15 -5.32 13.30
N PRO A 75 0.65 -4.26 13.95
CA PRO A 75 1.97 -4.29 14.58
C PRO A 75 2.01 -5.24 15.77
N ARG A 76 3.14 -5.89 15.96
CA ARG A 76 3.41 -6.67 17.19
C ARG A 76 3.52 -5.72 18.38
N SER A 77 3.24 -6.19 19.60
CA SER A 77 3.37 -5.41 20.83
C SER A 77 4.72 -4.68 20.98
N ARG A 78 5.80 -5.31 20.54
CA ARG A 78 7.17 -4.76 20.58
C ARG A 78 7.51 -3.77 19.46
N SER A 79 6.60 -3.54 18.52
CA SER A 79 6.85 -2.68 17.36
C SER A 79 6.75 -1.21 17.77
N LYS A 80 7.87 -0.53 17.91
CA LYS A 80 7.91 0.89 18.32
C LYS A 80 7.12 1.83 17.42
N TRP A 81 6.98 1.48 16.14
CA TRP A 81 6.20 2.28 15.22
C TRP A 81 4.68 2.30 15.56
N ALA A 82 4.19 1.32 16.32
CA ALA A 82 2.83 1.39 16.88
C ALA A 82 2.69 2.52 17.90
N GLU A 83 3.69 2.68 18.76
CA GLU A 83 3.75 3.79 19.71
C GLU A 83 3.89 5.14 19.00
N TYR A 84 4.66 5.18 17.89
CA TYR A 84 4.80 6.40 17.08
C TYR A 84 3.45 6.82 16.49
N LEU A 85 2.70 5.89 15.89
CA LEU A 85 1.37 6.16 15.35
C LEU A 85 0.34 6.53 16.43
N LYS A 86 0.46 5.99 17.64
CA LYS A 86 -0.39 6.37 18.78
C LYS A 86 -0.13 7.80 19.21
N ASN A 87 1.14 8.23 19.19
CA ASN A 87 1.55 9.58 19.61
C ASN A 87 1.29 10.63 18.51
N ASP A 88 1.59 10.30 17.27
CA ASP A 88 1.32 11.15 16.10
C ASP A 88 0.67 10.30 15.01
N PRO A 89 -0.64 10.44 14.80
CA PRO A 89 -1.38 9.61 13.86
C PRO A 89 -1.15 9.96 12.39
N ARG A 90 -0.42 11.02 12.09
CA ARG A 90 -0.10 11.39 10.70
C ARG A 90 0.79 10.34 10.07
N CYS A 91 0.39 9.86 8.92
CA CYS A 91 1.14 8.85 8.19
C CYS A 91 0.95 8.97 6.68
N SER A 92 1.86 8.37 5.96
CA SER A 92 1.75 8.18 4.51
C SER A 92 2.17 6.76 4.18
N TRP A 93 1.65 6.22 3.09
CA TRP A 93 2.07 4.90 2.66
C TRP A 93 2.02 4.75 1.15
N VAL A 94 2.82 3.82 0.68
CA VAL A 94 2.83 3.40 -0.72
C VAL A 94 2.73 1.88 -0.81
N ILE A 95 1.98 1.43 -1.81
CA ILE A 95 1.91 0.05 -2.26
C ILE A 95 2.23 0.09 -3.74
N ASP A 96 3.22 -0.65 -4.16
CA ASP A 96 3.70 -0.62 -5.55
C ASP A 96 4.13 -2.00 -6.04
N ASP A 97 4.04 -2.17 -7.34
CA ASP A 97 4.60 -3.29 -8.09
C ASP A 97 5.65 -2.75 -9.06
N ASP A 98 6.89 -3.16 -8.86
CA ASP A 98 8.04 -2.75 -9.69
C ASP A 98 8.04 -3.42 -11.07
N GLN A 99 7.24 -4.47 -11.26
CA GLN A 99 7.12 -5.17 -12.54
C GLN A 99 6.15 -4.48 -13.48
N THR A 100 5.01 -4.02 -12.96
CA THR A 100 3.94 -3.39 -13.74
C THR A 100 3.93 -1.87 -13.60
N MET A 101 4.73 -1.32 -12.68
CA MET A 101 4.73 0.10 -12.30
C MET A 101 3.37 0.58 -11.76
N GLU A 102 2.50 -0.34 -11.41
CA GLU A 102 1.26 -0.04 -10.69
C GLU A 102 1.59 0.44 -9.29
N LYS A 103 0.93 1.49 -8.81
CA LYS A 103 1.15 2.02 -7.47
C LYS A 103 -0.03 2.79 -6.93
N ILE A 104 -0.16 2.75 -5.61
CA ILE A 104 -1.10 3.55 -4.82
C ILE A 104 -0.29 4.30 -3.77
N LEU A 105 -0.45 5.63 -3.74
CA LEU A 105 0.17 6.51 -2.75
C LEU A 105 -0.95 7.15 -1.92
N CYS A 106 -0.79 7.09 -0.60
CA CYS A 106 -1.74 7.65 0.34
C CYS A 106 -1.07 8.58 1.34
N GLU A 107 -1.75 9.66 1.66
CA GLU A 107 -1.54 10.50 2.83
C GLU A 107 -2.75 10.30 3.73
N GLY A 108 -2.58 10.19 5.04
CA GLY A 108 -3.72 9.93 5.91
C GLY A 108 -3.40 9.92 7.40
N VAL A 109 -4.30 9.33 8.15
CA VAL A 109 -4.19 9.22 9.61
C VAL A 109 -4.38 7.77 10.06
N ALA A 110 -3.60 7.37 11.04
CA ALA A 110 -3.72 6.09 11.71
C ALA A 110 -4.69 6.21 12.91
N GLU A 111 -5.76 5.46 12.88
CA GLU A 111 -6.71 5.33 13.98
C GLU A 111 -6.36 4.09 14.80
N LEU A 112 -6.09 4.26 16.08
CA LEU A 112 -5.93 3.13 16.99
C LEU A 112 -7.30 2.51 17.27
N VAL A 113 -7.53 1.30 16.79
CA VAL A 113 -8.79 0.58 16.96
C VAL A 113 -8.73 -0.35 18.16
N GLU A 114 -7.59 -0.96 18.41
CA GLU A 114 -7.38 -1.85 19.53
C GLU A 114 -5.93 -1.77 20.04
N GLU A 115 -5.77 -1.58 21.34
CA GLU A 115 -4.47 -1.65 21.97
C GLU A 115 -3.89 -3.07 21.93
N SER A 116 -2.61 -3.22 22.25
CA SER A 116 -1.93 -4.50 22.18
C SER A 116 -2.59 -5.55 23.08
N VAL A 117 -3.30 -6.49 22.47
CA VAL A 117 -4.07 -7.53 23.13
C VAL A 117 -3.90 -8.88 22.44
N VAL A 118 -4.04 -9.96 23.21
CA VAL A 118 -4.08 -11.34 22.71
C VAL A 118 -5.51 -11.66 22.29
N ASN A 119 -5.69 -12.37 21.16
CA ASN A 119 -7.00 -12.78 20.64
C ASN A 119 -8.00 -11.63 20.43
N GLY A 120 -7.51 -10.46 20.02
CA GLY A 120 -8.34 -9.30 19.71
C GLY A 120 -8.98 -9.35 18.33
N LYS A 121 -9.61 -8.25 17.94
CA LYS A 121 -10.22 -8.05 16.61
C LYS A 121 -9.23 -8.24 15.47
N TRP A 122 -7.95 -8.05 15.74
CA TRP A 122 -6.87 -8.21 14.77
C TRP A 122 -6.78 -9.63 14.19
N VAL A 123 -7.26 -10.68 14.90
CA VAL A 123 -7.12 -12.10 14.47
C VAL A 123 -7.78 -12.33 13.12
N GLY A 124 -9.07 -12.02 12.98
CA GLY A 124 -9.79 -12.23 11.71
C GLY A 124 -9.21 -11.41 10.54
N ILE A 125 -8.64 -10.22 10.82
CA ILE A 125 -7.96 -9.41 9.79
C ILE A 125 -6.61 -10.06 9.42
N ALA A 126 -5.87 -10.58 10.42
CA ALA A 126 -4.61 -11.28 10.19
C ALA A 126 -4.79 -12.56 9.36
N GLU A 127 -5.88 -13.30 9.55
CA GLU A 127 -6.24 -14.47 8.75
C GLU A 127 -6.45 -14.09 7.27
N LYS A 128 -7.22 -13.03 7.00
CA LYS A 128 -7.41 -12.50 5.65
C LYS A 128 -6.07 -12.08 5.01
N MET A 129 -5.21 -11.41 5.78
CA MET A 129 -3.85 -11.05 5.33
C MET A 129 -3.04 -12.32 5.01
N ALA A 130 -3.05 -13.31 5.91
CA ALA A 130 -2.27 -14.54 5.72
C ALA A 130 -2.69 -15.30 4.45
N VAL A 131 -3.98 -15.40 4.16
CA VAL A 131 -4.48 -15.98 2.90
C VAL A 131 -3.94 -15.19 1.69
N ARG A 132 -4.02 -13.86 1.73
CA ARG A 132 -3.58 -13.01 0.62
C ARG A 132 -2.08 -13.12 0.35
N TYR A 133 -1.25 -13.12 1.40
CA TYR A 133 0.21 -13.10 1.26
C TYR A 133 0.84 -14.49 1.10
N LEU A 134 0.21 -15.53 1.65
CA LEU A 134 0.78 -16.88 1.74
C LEU A 134 -0.09 -17.96 1.05
N GLY A 135 -1.26 -17.59 0.54
CA GLY A 135 -2.19 -18.55 -0.07
C GLY A 135 -3.16 -19.18 0.92
N PRO A 136 -3.98 -20.15 0.49
CA PRO A 136 -5.07 -20.74 1.29
C PRO A 136 -4.64 -21.29 2.65
N ASP A 137 -3.44 -21.85 2.74
CA ASP A 137 -2.88 -22.42 3.97
C ASP A 137 -2.20 -21.36 4.87
N GLY A 138 -2.20 -20.10 4.44
CA GLY A 138 -1.58 -18.97 5.13
C GLY A 138 -1.97 -18.83 6.61
N PRO A 139 -3.24 -19.05 7.02
CA PRO A 139 -3.63 -18.95 8.43
C PRO A 139 -2.84 -19.88 9.35
N THR A 140 -2.31 -21.01 8.88
CA THR A 140 -1.47 -21.91 9.69
C THR A 140 -0.20 -21.22 10.19
N TYR A 141 0.31 -20.24 9.44
CA TYR A 141 1.44 -19.40 9.85
C TYR A 141 1.15 -18.55 11.11
N LEU A 142 -0.11 -18.21 11.35
CA LEU A 142 -0.51 -17.40 12.51
C LEU A 142 -0.55 -18.21 13.79
N VAL A 143 -0.86 -19.50 13.73
CA VAL A 143 -1.11 -20.38 14.89
C VAL A 143 -0.04 -20.22 15.98
N PRO A 144 1.28 -20.29 15.71
CA PRO A 144 2.33 -20.16 16.73
C PRO A 144 2.38 -18.75 17.36
N THR A 145 1.70 -17.77 16.78
CA THR A 145 1.77 -16.36 17.20
C THR A 145 0.47 -15.80 17.74
N LEU A 146 -0.60 -16.60 17.79
CA LEU A 146 -1.91 -16.16 18.28
C LEU A 146 -1.90 -15.75 19.76
N ASN A 147 -1.01 -16.34 20.56
CA ASN A 147 -0.79 -15.99 21.96
C ASN A 147 0.05 -14.73 22.17
N GLN A 148 0.51 -14.07 21.10
CA GLN A 148 1.27 -12.85 21.17
C GLN A 148 0.36 -11.63 21.00
N PRO A 149 0.43 -10.64 21.90
CA PRO A 149 -0.41 -9.45 21.79
C PRO A 149 -0.01 -8.60 20.58
N ARG A 150 -1.01 -8.02 19.92
CA ARG A 150 -0.85 -7.15 18.75
C ARG A 150 -1.75 -5.93 18.86
N TRP A 151 -1.28 -4.83 18.29
CA TRP A 151 -2.07 -3.64 18.05
C TRP A 151 -2.92 -3.81 16.80
N LEU A 152 -4.01 -3.05 16.70
CA LEU A 152 -4.78 -2.91 15.48
C LEU A 152 -4.95 -1.44 15.14
N PHE A 153 -4.44 -1.05 13.99
CA PHE A 153 -4.63 0.29 13.45
C PHE A 153 -5.41 0.24 12.14
N ARG A 154 -6.30 1.21 11.98
CA ARG A 154 -6.95 1.55 10.72
C ARG A 154 -6.25 2.77 10.13
N LEU A 155 -5.70 2.64 8.94
CA LEU A 155 -5.14 3.77 8.19
C LEU A 155 -6.24 4.33 7.30
N ARG A 156 -6.63 5.57 7.56
CA ARG A 156 -7.66 6.28 6.79
C ARG A 156 -6.98 7.24 5.82
N PRO A 157 -7.08 7.01 4.49
CA PRO A 157 -6.55 7.95 3.53
C PRO A 157 -7.37 9.25 3.54
N THR A 158 -6.69 10.38 3.66
CA THR A 158 -7.22 11.73 3.41
C THR A 158 -6.93 12.16 1.98
N LYS A 159 -5.93 11.53 1.35
CA LYS A 159 -5.58 11.72 -0.04
C LYS A 159 -5.07 10.41 -0.62
N LEU A 160 -5.56 10.06 -1.78
CA LEU A 160 -5.17 8.85 -2.49
C LEU A 160 -4.87 9.19 -3.95
N ARG A 161 -3.73 8.70 -4.43
CA ARG A 161 -3.33 8.76 -5.83
C ARG A 161 -2.97 7.36 -6.29
N SER A 162 -3.44 6.98 -7.46
CA SER A 162 -3.08 5.73 -8.11
C SER A 162 -2.43 6.00 -9.46
N TRP A 163 -1.62 5.07 -9.90
CA TRP A 163 -1.00 5.10 -11.21
C TRP A 163 -0.80 3.69 -11.75
N GLN A 164 -0.94 3.54 -13.05
CA GLN A 164 -0.63 2.31 -13.78
C GLN A 164 0.03 2.61 -15.13
N GLY A 165 0.79 1.64 -15.62
CA GLY A 165 1.43 1.67 -16.93
C GLY A 165 2.81 2.31 -16.96
N VAL A 166 3.60 1.89 -17.94
CA VAL A 166 5.01 2.28 -18.13
C VAL A 166 5.23 3.21 -19.32
N GLY A 167 4.27 3.28 -20.24
CA GLY A 167 4.41 4.02 -21.49
C GLY A 167 4.38 5.55 -21.36
N TRP A 168 4.11 6.08 -20.16
CA TRP A 168 4.02 7.53 -19.92
C TRP A 168 5.31 8.28 -20.24
N ALA A 169 6.46 7.65 -20.06
CA ALA A 169 7.76 8.26 -20.33
C ALA A 169 7.92 8.66 -21.80
N LYS A 170 7.40 7.85 -22.74
CA LYS A 170 7.45 8.16 -24.18
C LYS A 170 6.70 9.44 -24.53
N SER A 171 5.59 9.73 -23.88
CA SER A 171 4.79 10.93 -24.13
C SER A 171 5.55 12.21 -23.78
N TYR A 172 6.41 12.16 -22.76
CA TYR A 172 7.21 13.31 -22.32
C TYR A 172 8.50 13.50 -23.11
N TRP A 173 9.07 12.43 -23.64
CA TRP A 173 10.40 12.47 -24.24
C TRP A 173 10.40 12.77 -25.76
N VAL A 174 9.34 12.44 -26.46
CA VAL A 174 9.34 12.45 -27.93
C VAL A 174 8.65 13.66 -28.54
N LYS A 175 7.78 14.35 -27.84
CA LYS A 175 6.90 15.37 -28.45
C LYS A 175 7.12 16.81 -28.01
N GLU A 176 7.65 17.07 -26.83
CA GLU A 176 7.60 18.43 -26.26
C GLU A 176 8.93 19.18 -26.25
N THR A 177 10.06 18.52 -26.37
CA THR A 177 11.35 19.20 -26.21
C THR A 177 12.08 19.50 -27.52
N GLY A 178 11.69 18.90 -28.64
CA GLY A 178 12.36 19.09 -29.93
C GLY A 178 13.88 18.81 -29.94
N GLY A 179 14.39 18.29 -28.82
CA GLY A 179 15.79 17.97 -28.65
C GLY A 179 16.12 16.52 -29.06
N PRO A 180 17.40 16.19 -29.18
CA PRO A 180 17.83 14.83 -29.49
C PRO A 180 17.33 13.86 -28.41
N SER A 181 17.00 12.65 -28.82
CA SER A 181 16.71 11.57 -27.86
C SER A 181 17.89 11.39 -26.90
N TRP A 182 17.63 10.80 -25.72
CA TRP A 182 18.73 10.52 -24.77
C TRP A 182 19.85 9.68 -25.39
N LYS A 183 19.52 8.74 -26.28
CA LYS A 183 20.50 7.95 -27.03
C LYS A 183 21.35 8.82 -27.95
N GLU A 184 20.72 9.69 -28.72
CA GLU A 184 21.44 10.62 -29.62
C GLU A 184 22.30 11.61 -28.83
N ALA A 185 21.76 12.17 -27.72
CA ALA A 185 22.51 13.10 -26.88
C ALA A 185 23.75 12.47 -26.21
N HIS A 186 23.79 11.14 -26.04
CA HIS A 186 24.87 10.41 -25.41
C HIS A 186 25.65 9.50 -26.41
N ASN A 187 25.43 9.66 -27.71
CA ASN A 187 26.08 8.86 -28.76
C ASN A 187 25.96 7.34 -28.55
N LEU A 188 24.81 6.88 -28.05
CA LEU A 188 24.51 5.46 -27.83
C LEU A 188 23.78 4.91 -29.06
N ALA A 189 24.35 3.89 -29.67
CA ALA A 189 23.77 3.18 -30.82
C ALA A 189 22.53 2.35 -30.40
#